data_c8345f21454d7d1e7776516b0bd66dae
#
_entry.id   c8345f21454d7d1e7776516b0bd66dae
#
_cell.length_a   1.000
_cell.length_b   1.000
_cell.length_c   1.000
_cell.angle_alpha   90.00
_cell.angle_beta   90.00
_cell.angle_gamma   90.00
#
_symmetry.space_group_name_H-M   'P 1'
#
loop_
_entity.id
_entity.type
_entity.pdbx_description
1 polymer ?
#
loop_
_entity_poly.entity_id
_entity_poly.type
_entity_poly.pdbx_seq_one_letter_code
_entity_poly.pdbx_strand_id
1 'polypeptide(L)'
;MGKGNRSRQDRALETVNNTIEAAPKSTKIKTAIATSVVAFLIIGCILLSVIVNTGIVLRSRNAAKTDNYAVSGTVMTYLIYSQAQSTAYYYQQLGLNYGVSDIISTFGISYFADSVLSQVKEMLVLCEYAKANGISLTETDKADIDAYIDSIAEAAANNLYSTNAYVKLMYGNGVNVSDIREALELSYLAEAALEQVKANLEGQITDELKNTYIEENPSLFYFTDYLTFSFSTKLVAEGAEATDEEKADYETAKTEMKALADALAAVTSVEDFNAKVIDYIVNTTASESFDSIFEADFKADLEADNAMPNETALADDKAAILADITAHLNSIYDTTVNGTAAEETTEESTEETKTAYEKALDEIRAELIEAAETTYENVICLNYAHYTPVAEGEEDKTTELDKWLFDAETKVGDTKIVETVGDTTSTYSVTILKTASNLQDKISTYDVGHILVKFDSDKPTDDQKAAAMAEAQAILDAYLAGEKTLDAFKALGEEKTDDSNVVYEGVTLGQMVEPFETWAIDESRQAGDTGIVETEYGYHVMYFIDSAITSESGVLSELYTEWIDAESVKCNYAANQSVIDSIK
;
A
#
# COMPACT_ATOMS: atom_id res chain seq x y z
N MET A 1 18.12 -12.42 -47.34
CA MET A 1 16.78 -12.82 -47.79
C MET A 1 16.14 -11.89 -48.85
N GLY A 2 16.92 -11.21 -49.69
CA GLY A 2 16.41 -10.16 -50.58
C GLY A 2 16.17 -10.55 -52.06
N LYS A 3 16.64 -11.71 -52.53
CA LYS A 3 16.52 -12.07 -53.94
C LYS A 3 15.25 -12.88 -54.31
N GLY A 4 14.65 -13.58 -53.39
CA GLY A 4 13.45 -14.41 -53.63
C GLY A 4 12.14 -13.63 -53.76
N ASN A 5 12.02 -12.51 -53.09
CA ASN A 5 10.79 -11.71 -53.14
C ASN A 5 10.68 -10.82 -54.38
N ARG A 6 11.81 -10.28 -54.87
CA ARG A 6 11.80 -9.47 -56.10
C ARG A 6 11.36 -10.29 -57.30
N SER A 7 11.87 -11.53 -57.46
CA SER A 7 11.51 -12.39 -58.61
C SER A 7 10.04 -12.85 -58.61
N ARG A 8 9.36 -12.88 -57.46
CA ARG A 8 7.91 -13.15 -57.38
C ARG A 8 7.07 -11.93 -57.74
N GLN A 9 7.51 -10.74 -57.31
CA GLN A 9 6.83 -9.49 -57.68
C GLN A 9 6.98 -9.18 -59.15
N ASP A 10 8.18 -9.38 -59.76
CA ASP A 10 8.41 -9.18 -61.19
C ASP A 10 7.61 -10.16 -62.05
N ARG A 11 7.47 -11.44 -61.63
CA ARG A 11 6.61 -12.41 -62.34
C ARG A 11 5.12 -12.09 -62.18
N ALA A 12 4.68 -11.56 -61.03
CA ALA A 12 3.30 -11.15 -60.85
C ALA A 12 2.97 -9.95 -61.75
N LEU A 13 3.87 -8.97 -61.85
CA LEU A 13 3.73 -7.80 -62.72
C LEU A 13 3.77 -8.19 -64.21
N GLU A 14 4.65 -9.11 -64.62
CA GLU A 14 4.70 -9.65 -65.99
C GLU A 14 3.40 -10.42 -66.35
N THR A 15 2.85 -11.19 -65.41
CA THR A 15 1.58 -11.92 -65.62
C THR A 15 0.40 -10.95 -65.78
N VAL A 16 0.36 -9.91 -64.99
CA VAL A 16 -0.69 -8.86 -65.11
C VAL A 16 -0.58 -8.07 -66.41
N ASN A 17 0.64 -7.68 -66.80
CA ASN A 17 0.89 -6.99 -68.06
C ASN A 17 0.52 -7.87 -69.27
N ASN A 18 0.94 -9.12 -69.31
CA ASN A 18 0.60 -10.06 -70.38
C ASN A 18 -0.92 -10.32 -70.47
N THR A 19 -1.64 -10.34 -69.33
CA THR A 19 -3.10 -10.48 -69.31
C THR A 19 -3.79 -9.23 -69.87
N ILE A 20 -3.25 -8.05 -69.61
CA ILE A 20 -3.75 -6.78 -70.14
C ILE A 20 -3.53 -6.68 -71.65
N GLU A 21 -2.39 -7.12 -72.17
CA GLU A 21 -2.09 -7.12 -73.61
C GLU A 21 -2.94 -8.09 -74.43
N ALA A 22 -3.31 -9.25 -73.86
CA ALA A 22 -4.13 -10.25 -74.54
C ALA A 22 -5.65 -9.97 -74.54
N ALA A 23 -6.13 -9.03 -73.70
CA ALA A 23 -7.56 -8.74 -73.53
C ALA A 23 -8.10 -7.71 -74.56
N PRO A 24 -9.39 -7.74 -74.93
CA PRO A 24 -10.01 -6.72 -75.75
C PRO A 24 -9.85 -5.31 -75.11
N LYS A 25 -9.81 -4.24 -75.91
CA LYS A 25 -9.55 -2.87 -75.43
C LYS A 25 -10.42 -2.46 -74.23
N SER A 26 -11.70 -2.83 -74.25
CA SER A 26 -12.63 -2.55 -73.13
C SER A 26 -12.29 -3.30 -71.82
N THR A 27 -11.78 -4.54 -71.95
CA THR A 27 -11.37 -5.34 -70.80
C THR A 27 -10.02 -4.84 -70.25
N LYS A 28 -9.08 -4.48 -71.18
CA LYS A 28 -7.80 -3.87 -70.79
C LYS A 28 -8.00 -2.57 -69.98
N ILE A 29 -8.94 -1.71 -70.39
CA ILE A 29 -9.27 -0.46 -69.69
C ILE A 29 -9.89 -0.75 -68.30
N LYS A 30 -10.85 -1.69 -68.20
CA LYS A 30 -11.44 -2.08 -66.94
C LYS A 30 -10.43 -2.68 -65.98
N THR A 31 -9.52 -3.54 -66.47
CA THR A 31 -8.44 -4.15 -65.69
C THR A 31 -7.43 -3.10 -65.24
N ALA A 32 -7.06 -2.15 -66.11
CA ALA A 32 -6.16 -1.06 -65.74
C ALA A 32 -6.76 -0.14 -64.67
N ILE A 33 -8.05 0.19 -64.77
CA ILE A 33 -8.77 0.96 -63.75
C ILE A 33 -8.82 0.19 -62.41
N ALA A 34 -9.18 -1.09 -62.46
CA ALA A 34 -9.22 -1.93 -61.24
C ALA A 34 -7.85 -2.03 -60.59
N THR A 35 -6.79 -2.24 -61.36
CA THR A 35 -5.40 -2.31 -60.85
C THR A 35 -4.97 -0.96 -60.25
N SER A 36 -5.35 0.16 -60.89
CA SER A 36 -5.05 1.50 -60.37
C SER A 36 -5.79 1.79 -59.05
N VAL A 37 -7.04 1.36 -58.93
CA VAL A 37 -7.83 1.50 -57.69
C VAL A 37 -7.23 0.68 -56.56
N VAL A 38 -6.84 -0.57 -56.84
CA VAL A 38 -6.16 -1.44 -55.84
C VAL A 38 -4.80 -0.86 -55.44
N ALA A 39 -3.99 -0.38 -56.39
CA ALA A 39 -2.75 0.29 -56.08
C ALA A 39 -2.96 1.56 -55.23
N PHE A 40 -3.99 2.36 -55.53
CA PHE A 40 -4.29 3.54 -54.75
C PHE A 40 -4.75 3.18 -53.33
N LEU A 41 -5.53 2.11 -53.17
CA LEU A 41 -5.93 1.59 -51.85
C LEU A 41 -4.74 1.07 -51.05
N ILE A 42 -3.82 0.34 -51.69
CA ILE A 42 -2.59 -0.15 -51.07
C ILE A 42 -1.71 1.03 -50.62
N ILE A 43 -1.50 2.02 -51.49
CA ILE A 43 -0.77 3.25 -51.15
C ILE A 43 -1.47 3.99 -49.99
N GLY A 44 -2.78 4.10 -50.05
CA GLY A 44 -3.58 4.69 -48.96
C GLY A 44 -3.42 3.96 -47.64
N CYS A 45 -3.46 2.62 -47.66
CA CYS A 45 -3.23 1.80 -46.46
C CYS A 45 -1.79 1.94 -45.94
N ILE A 46 -0.80 2.01 -46.82
CA ILE A 46 0.62 2.21 -46.45
C ILE A 46 0.79 3.60 -45.83
N LEU A 47 0.23 4.65 -46.45
CA LEU A 47 0.27 6.01 -45.91
C LEU A 47 -0.43 6.10 -44.56
N LEU A 48 -1.61 5.50 -44.44
CA LEU A 48 -2.36 5.44 -43.15
C LEU A 48 -1.53 4.69 -42.09
N SER A 49 -0.93 3.58 -42.45
CA SER A 49 -0.04 2.82 -41.57
C SER A 49 1.16 3.66 -41.13
N VAL A 50 1.79 4.40 -42.04
CA VAL A 50 2.90 5.31 -41.70
C VAL A 50 2.44 6.42 -40.78
N ILE A 51 1.29 7.06 -41.08
CA ILE A 51 0.72 8.14 -40.24
C ILE A 51 0.45 7.65 -38.80
N VAL A 52 -0.20 6.50 -38.67
CA VAL A 52 -0.50 5.89 -37.35
C VAL A 52 0.79 5.48 -36.63
N ASN A 53 1.68 4.82 -37.36
CA ASN A 53 2.93 4.29 -36.76
C ASN A 53 3.96 5.36 -36.41
N THR A 54 3.95 6.52 -37.03
CA THR A 54 4.87 7.62 -36.70
C THR A 54 4.33 8.57 -35.65
N GLY A 55 3.06 8.44 -35.24
CA GLY A 55 2.41 9.33 -34.31
C GLY A 55 2.31 10.79 -34.77
N ILE A 56 2.50 11.07 -36.06
CA ILE A 56 2.60 12.44 -36.58
C ILE A 56 1.37 13.29 -36.30
N VAL A 57 0.19 12.66 -36.27
CA VAL A 57 -1.07 13.34 -35.95
C VAL A 57 -1.14 13.66 -34.45
N LEU A 58 -0.79 12.73 -33.57
CA LEU A 58 -0.77 12.94 -32.13
C LEU A 58 0.27 13.97 -31.72
N ARG A 59 1.48 13.88 -32.30
CA ARG A 59 2.57 14.84 -32.02
C ARG A 59 2.26 16.27 -32.48
N SER A 60 1.47 16.43 -33.54
CA SER A 60 1.11 17.75 -34.06
C SER A 60 -0.06 18.41 -33.30
N ARG A 61 -0.68 17.73 -32.35
CA ARG A 61 -1.85 18.23 -31.61
C ARG A 61 -1.56 18.18 -30.11
N ASN A 62 -1.85 19.27 -29.42
CA ASN A 62 -1.72 19.32 -27.98
C ASN A 62 -2.88 18.57 -27.29
N ALA A 63 -2.54 17.66 -26.36
CA ALA A 63 -3.48 17.03 -25.44
C ALA A 63 -3.85 17.98 -24.30
N ALA A 64 -2.88 18.77 -23.84
CA ALA A 64 -3.09 19.86 -22.88
C ALA A 64 -2.11 21.01 -23.17
N LYS A 65 -2.46 22.22 -22.75
CA LYS A 65 -1.62 23.40 -22.92
C LYS A 65 -1.96 24.50 -21.94
N THR A 66 -0.99 25.38 -21.72
CA THR A 66 -1.10 26.69 -21.09
C THR A 66 -0.67 27.78 -22.08
N ASP A 67 -0.40 28.99 -21.61
CA ASP A 67 0.07 30.10 -22.45
C ASP A 67 1.45 29.83 -23.07
N ASN A 68 2.34 29.17 -22.35
CA ASN A 68 3.75 28.98 -22.78
C ASN A 68 4.16 27.51 -22.92
N TYR A 69 3.44 26.58 -22.32
CA TYR A 69 3.78 25.16 -22.31
C TYR A 69 2.66 24.31 -22.87
N ALA A 70 3.01 23.15 -23.40
CA ALA A 70 2.04 22.21 -23.94
C ALA A 70 2.55 20.79 -23.85
N VAL A 71 1.64 19.84 -23.74
CA VAL A 71 1.87 18.41 -23.85
C VAL A 71 1.22 17.91 -25.11
N SER A 72 2.00 17.37 -26.05
CA SER A 72 1.48 16.78 -27.28
C SER A 72 0.77 15.46 -27.01
N GLY A 73 -0.02 14.97 -27.99
CA GLY A 73 -0.67 13.66 -27.86
C GLY A 73 0.32 12.50 -27.72
N THR A 74 1.55 12.61 -28.25
CA THR A 74 2.59 11.57 -28.07
C THR A 74 3.25 11.64 -26.72
N VAL A 75 3.48 12.82 -26.16
CA VAL A 75 3.95 13.00 -24.78
C VAL A 75 2.88 12.48 -23.81
N MET A 76 1.61 12.81 -24.03
CA MET A 76 0.51 12.26 -23.23
C MET A 76 0.44 10.73 -23.31
N THR A 77 0.67 10.14 -24.48
CA THR A 77 0.76 8.68 -24.64
C THR A 77 1.88 8.10 -23.79
N TYR A 78 3.08 8.70 -23.80
CA TYR A 78 4.20 8.30 -22.96
C TYR A 78 3.82 8.30 -21.48
N LEU A 79 3.23 9.39 -20.98
CA LEU A 79 2.83 9.52 -19.58
C LEU A 79 1.79 8.46 -19.17
N ILE A 80 0.79 8.20 -20.00
CA ILE A 80 -0.23 7.16 -19.76
C ILE A 80 0.42 5.77 -19.67
N TYR A 81 1.31 5.44 -20.60
CA TYR A 81 1.99 4.14 -20.59
C TYR A 81 2.98 4.01 -19.43
N SER A 82 3.64 5.09 -19.03
CA SER A 82 4.48 5.12 -17.82
C SER A 82 3.67 4.83 -16.56
N GLN A 83 2.49 5.43 -16.42
CA GLN A 83 1.58 5.14 -15.31
C GLN A 83 1.11 3.68 -15.31
N ALA A 84 0.80 3.13 -16.48
CA ALA A 84 0.45 1.71 -16.61
C ALA A 84 1.63 0.77 -16.29
N GLN A 85 2.88 1.16 -16.61
CA GLN A 85 4.09 0.43 -16.22
C GLN A 85 4.27 0.40 -14.70
N SER A 86 4.11 1.53 -14.03
CA SER A 86 4.17 1.60 -12.56
C SER A 86 3.13 0.69 -11.92
N THR A 87 1.91 0.68 -12.47
CA THR A 87 0.84 -0.23 -12.03
C THR A 87 1.22 -1.70 -12.26
N ALA A 88 1.77 -2.05 -13.43
CA ALA A 88 2.22 -3.41 -13.72
C ALA A 88 3.33 -3.86 -12.76
N TYR A 89 4.29 -2.98 -12.46
CA TYR A 89 5.34 -3.24 -11.50
C TYR A 89 4.81 -3.50 -10.10
N TYR A 90 3.84 -2.67 -9.62
CA TYR A 90 3.18 -2.88 -8.34
C TYR A 90 2.52 -4.26 -8.24
N TYR A 91 1.76 -4.67 -9.28
CA TYR A 91 1.16 -6.02 -9.30
C TYR A 91 2.20 -7.14 -9.31
N GLN A 92 3.36 -6.94 -9.96
CA GLN A 92 4.47 -7.91 -9.94
C GLN A 92 5.07 -8.06 -8.53
N GLN A 93 5.17 -6.98 -7.75
CA GLN A 93 5.60 -7.04 -6.35
C GLN A 93 4.62 -7.85 -5.49
N LEU A 94 3.33 -7.82 -5.82
CA LEU A 94 2.31 -8.66 -5.18
C LEU A 94 2.30 -10.13 -5.68
N GLY A 95 3.30 -10.54 -6.47
CA GLY A 95 3.39 -11.89 -7.03
C GLY A 95 2.47 -12.15 -8.23
N LEU A 96 1.80 -11.12 -8.75
CA LEU A 96 0.90 -11.22 -9.91
C LEU A 96 1.66 -10.84 -11.18
N ASN A 97 1.75 -11.75 -12.14
CA ASN A 97 2.54 -11.56 -13.36
C ASN A 97 1.73 -10.85 -14.47
N TYR A 98 1.44 -9.57 -14.28
CA TYR A 98 0.79 -8.72 -15.29
C TYR A 98 1.81 -7.87 -16.03
N GLY A 99 1.75 -7.90 -17.39
CA GLY A 99 2.48 -6.94 -18.22
C GLY A 99 1.68 -5.66 -18.47
N VAL A 100 2.32 -4.63 -19.00
CA VAL A 100 1.66 -3.34 -19.31
C VAL A 100 0.44 -3.51 -20.23
N SER A 101 0.52 -4.41 -21.23
CA SER A 101 -0.59 -4.71 -22.14
C SER A 101 -1.78 -5.34 -21.41
N ASP A 102 -1.53 -6.15 -20.38
CA ASP A 102 -2.57 -6.77 -19.57
C ASP A 102 -3.27 -5.71 -18.70
N ILE A 103 -2.50 -4.83 -18.10
CA ILE A 103 -3.00 -3.69 -17.31
C ILE A 103 -3.86 -2.77 -18.19
N ILE A 104 -3.37 -2.36 -19.35
CA ILE A 104 -4.13 -1.51 -20.27
C ILE A 104 -5.40 -2.21 -20.77
N SER A 105 -5.34 -3.52 -21.06
CA SER A 105 -6.51 -4.27 -21.50
C SER A 105 -7.56 -4.45 -20.39
N THR A 106 -7.13 -4.50 -19.15
CA THR A 106 -8.00 -4.69 -17.98
C THR A 106 -8.69 -3.39 -17.57
N PHE A 107 -7.93 -2.30 -17.45
CA PHE A 107 -8.45 -1.02 -16.95
C PHE A 107 -8.88 -0.05 -18.08
N GLY A 108 -8.30 -0.20 -19.26
CA GLY A 108 -8.49 0.72 -20.38
C GLY A 108 -7.61 1.96 -20.29
N ILE A 109 -7.29 2.54 -21.46
CA ILE A 109 -6.49 3.78 -21.54
C ILE A 109 -7.17 4.96 -20.84
N SER A 110 -8.50 5.05 -20.91
CA SER A 110 -9.26 6.14 -20.28
C SER A 110 -9.09 6.19 -18.76
N TYR A 111 -8.96 5.05 -18.11
CA TYR A 111 -8.72 4.98 -16.67
C TYR A 111 -7.43 5.74 -16.27
N PHE A 112 -6.34 5.51 -17.01
CA PHE A 112 -5.08 6.22 -16.76
C PHE A 112 -5.10 7.65 -17.27
N ALA A 113 -5.84 7.93 -18.34
CA ALA A 113 -5.85 9.23 -18.98
C ALA A 113 -6.39 10.34 -18.07
N ASP A 114 -7.40 10.08 -17.26
CA ASP A 114 -7.99 11.05 -16.34
C ASP A 114 -6.99 11.41 -15.21
N SER A 115 -6.34 10.42 -14.62
CA SER A 115 -5.30 10.63 -13.61
C SER A 115 -4.10 11.40 -14.17
N VAL A 116 -3.59 10.96 -15.33
CA VAL A 116 -2.46 11.63 -16.00
C VAL A 116 -2.82 13.05 -16.43
N LEU A 117 -4.08 13.31 -16.82
CA LEU A 117 -4.51 14.66 -17.20
C LEU A 117 -4.47 15.63 -16.01
N SER A 118 -4.82 15.17 -14.80
CA SER A 118 -4.67 15.97 -13.58
C SER A 118 -3.21 16.27 -13.30
N GLN A 119 -2.33 15.29 -13.40
CA GLN A 119 -0.87 15.47 -13.23
C GLN A 119 -0.28 16.43 -14.29
N VAL A 120 -0.73 16.32 -15.53
CA VAL A 120 -0.33 17.23 -16.63
C VAL A 120 -0.82 18.66 -16.37
N LYS A 121 -2.04 18.85 -15.82
CA LYS A 121 -2.53 20.17 -15.43
C LYS A 121 -1.57 20.80 -14.41
N GLU A 122 -1.28 20.08 -13.35
CA GLU A 122 -0.39 20.52 -12.28
C GLU A 122 1.03 20.84 -12.83
N MET A 123 1.62 19.91 -13.55
CA MET A 123 2.94 20.06 -14.18
C MET A 123 3.02 21.32 -15.05
N LEU A 124 2.03 21.56 -15.92
CA LEU A 124 2.03 22.73 -16.81
C LEU A 124 1.84 24.04 -16.05
N VAL A 125 1.00 24.06 -15.00
CA VAL A 125 0.81 25.22 -14.13
C VAL A 125 2.11 25.56 -13.38
N LEU A 126 2.79 24.56 -12.84
CA LEU A 126 4.09 24.73 -12.18
C LEU A 126 5.17 25.21 -13.15
N CYS A 127 5.20 24.71 -14.39
CA CYS A 127 6.10 25.22 -15.42
C CYS A 127 5.86 26.71 -15.74
N GLU A 128 4.60 27.15 -15.77
CA GLU A 128 4.27 28.58 -15.92
C GLU A 128 4.76 29.41 -14.74
N TYR A 129 4.61 28.89 -13.51
CA TYR A 129 5.14 29.51 -12.32
C TYR A 129 6.68 29.57 -12.37
N ALA A 130 7.35 28.48 -12.75
CA ALA A 130 8.79 28.43 -12.93
C ALA A 130 9.26 29.55 -13.87
N LYS A 131 8.63 29.65 -15.04
CA LYS A 131 8.95 30.69 -16.02
C LYS A 131 8.74 32.11 -15.47
N ALA A 132 7.65 32.35 -14.76
CA ALA A 132 7.35 33.65 -14.17
C ALA A 132 8.34 34.07 -13.09
N ASN A 133 8.93 33.09 -12.37
CA ASN A 133 9.87 33.32 -11.27
C ASN A 133 11.34 33.08 -11.65
N GLY A 134 11.64 32.81 -12.94
CA GLY A 134 13.01 32.65 -13.42
C GLY A 134 13.67 31.35 -13.01
N ILE A 135 12.87 30.34 -12.61
CA ILE A 135 13.31 28.96 -12.33
C ILE A 135 13.60 28.27 -13.67
N SER A 136 14.68 27.53 -13.74
CA SER A 136 15.11 26.81 -14.94
C SER A 136 15.88 25.56 -14.55
N LEU A 137 15.88 24.57 -15.44
CA LEU A 137 16.64 23.34 -15.25
C LEU A 137 18.11 23.63 -15.00
N THR A 138 18.66 23.01 -13.98
CA THR A 138 20.09 23.05 -13.66
C THR A 138 20.91 22.19 -14.63
N GLU A 139 22.23 22.26 -14.57
CA GLU A 139 23.09 21.37 -15.34
C GLU A 139 23.00 19.92 -14.82
N THR A 140 22.71 19.73 -13.54
CA THR A 140 22.45 18.40 -12.95
C THR A 140 21.18 17.80 -13.54
N ASP A 141 20.06 18.51 -13.52
CA ASP A 141 18.78 18.03 -14.08
C ASP A 141 18.94 17.60 -15.55
N LYS A 142 19.69 18.37 -16.34
CA LYS A 142 19.97 18.03 -17.73
C LYS A 142 20.82 16.77 -17.86
N ALA A 143 21.80 16.60 -16.98
CA ALA A 143 22.66 15.41 -16.97
C ALA A 143 21.85 14.15 -16.56
N ASP A 144 20.93 14.27 -15.61
CA ASP A 144 20.06 13.18 -15.19
C ASP A 144 19.09 12.78 -16.30
N ILE A 145 18.50 13.77 -16.99
CA ILE A 145 17.67 13.52 -18.16
C ILE A 145 18.48 12.80 -19.27
N ASP A 146 19.71 13.24 -19.53
CA ASP A 146 20.58 12.62 -20.51
C ASP A 146 20.93 11.18 -20.10
N ALA A 147 21.28 10.95 -18.83
CA ALA A 147 21.58 9.63 -18.30
C ALA A 147 20.37 8.67 -18.42
N TYR A 148 19.16 9.15 -18.13
CA TYR A 148 17.94 8.36 -18.32
C TYR A 148 17.71 7.99 -19.80
N ILE A 149 17.89 8.92 -20.72
CA ILE A 149 17.78 8.67 -22.16
C ILE A 149 18.85 7.66 -22.64
N ASP A 150 20.06 7.76 -22.12
CA ASP A 150 21.16 6.84 -22.42
C ASP A 150 20.84 5.43 -21.88
N SER A 151 20.26 5.30 -20.70
CA SER A 151 19.81 4.00 -20.15
C SER A 151 18.77 3.32 -21.04
N ILE A 152 17.83 4.10 -21.60
CA ILE A 152 16.87 3.58 -22.59
C ILE A 152 17.59 3.11 -23.86
N ALA A 153 18.59 3.84 -24.32
CA ALA A 153 19.36 3.47 -25.50
C ALA A 153 20.17 2.18 -25.27
N GLU A 154 20.74 2.01 -24.10
CA GLU A 154 21.43 0.78 -23.69
C GLU A 154 20.46 -0.41 -23.60
N ALA A 155 19.32 -0.23 -22.93
CA ALA A 155 18.27 -1.25 -22.85
C ALA A 155 17.78 -1.68 -24.25
N ALA A 156 17.61 -0.72 -25.16
CA ALA A 156 17.26 -1.01 -26.54
C ALA A 156 18.34 -1.84 -27.26
N ALA A 157 19.60 -1.48 -27.09
CA ALA A 157 20.73 -2.20 -27.70
C ALA A 157 20.85 -3.64 -27.16
N ASN A 158 20.70 -3.82 -25.83
CA ASN A 158 20.72 -5.13 -25.20
C ASN A 158 19.57 -6.04 -25.70
N ASN A 159 18.43 -5.46 -26.08
CA ASN A 159 17.29 -6.16 -26.66
C ASN A 159 17.34 -6.22 -28.23
N LEU A 160 18.40 -5.78 -28.86
CA LEU A 160 18.60 -5.77 -30.33
C LEU A 160 17.59 -4.88 -31.09
N TYR A 161 17.10 -3.83 -30.45
CA TYR A 161 16.24 -2.81 -31.07
C TYR A 161 17.03 -1.51 -31.37
N SER A 162 16.55 -0.70 -32.30
CA SER A 162 16.91 0.72 -32.28
C SER A 162 16.17 1.42 -31.16
N THR A 163 16.72 2.48 -30.55
CA THR A 163 16.15 3.19 -29.42
C THR A 163 14.67 3.58 -29.65
N ASN A 164 14.34 4.19 -30.79
CA ASN A 164 12.96 4.55 -31.10
C ASN A 164 12.03 3.34 -31.33
N ALA A 165 12.53 2.20 -31.78
CA ALA A 165 11.74 0.98 -31.90
C ALA A 165 11.45 0.38 -30.53
N TYR A 166 12.40 0.46 -29.61
CA TYR A 166 12.26 0.03 -28.24
C TYR A 166 11.28 0.93 -27.48
N VAL A 167 11.46 2.26 -27.54
CA VAL A 167 10.55 3.25 -26.95
C VAL A 167 9.11 3.04 -27.41
N LYS A 168 8.91 2.81 -28.71
CA LYS A 168 7.58 2.53 -29.24
C LYS A 168 6.97 1.22 -28.71
N LEU A 169 7.81 0.19 -28.49
CA LEU A 169 7.36 -1.07 -27.90
C LEU A 169 6.93 -0.91 -26.46
N MET A 170 7.66 -0.09 -25.70
CA MET A 170 7.44 0.12 -24.27
C MET A 170 6.32 1.13 -23.97
N TYR A 171 6.22 2.20 -24.73
CA TYR A 171 5.39 3.35 -24.43
C TYR A 171 4.31 3.65 -25.49
N GLY A 172 4.10 2.73 -26.41
CA GLY A 172 3.00 2.84 -27.37
C GLY A 172 3.38 3.46 -28.72
N ASN A 173 2.41 3.36 -29.63
CA ASN A 173 2.61 3.77 -31.01
C ASN A 173 2.77 5.30 -31.15
N GLY A 174 3.82 5.69 -31.84
CA GLY A 174 4.10 7.08 -32.16
C GLY A 174 5.02 7.78 -31.17
N VAL A 175 5.25 7.22 -29.98
CA VAL A 175 6.21 7.75 -29.00
C VAL A 175 7.65 7.54 -29.50
N ASN A 176 8.51 8.52 -29.27
CA ASN A 176 9.94 8.46 -29.53
C ASN A 176 10.75 9.13 -28.42
N VAL A 177 12.07 9.05 -28.49
CA VAL A 177 12.99 9.60 -27.47
C VAL A 177 12.76 11.09 -27.19
N SER A 178 12.43 11.90 -28.22
CA SER A 178 12.19 13.34 -27.98
C SER A 178 10.91 13.61 -27.19
N ASP A 179 9.89 12.75 -27.29
CA ASP A 179 8.67 12.88 -26.50
C ASP A 179 8.94 12.57 -25.02
N ILE A 180 9.83 11.60 -24.74
CA ILE A 180 10.28 11.27 -23.37
C ILE A 180 11.09 12.42 -22.79
N ARG A 181 12.06 12.94 -23.53
CA ARG A 181 12.87 14.08 -23.11
C ARG A 181 12.00 15.29 -22.78
N GLU A 182 11.03 15.61 -23.63
CA GLU A 182 10.10 16.72 -23.40
C GLU A 182 9.30 16.51 -22.11
N ALA A 183 8.80 15.30 -21.85
CA ALA A 183 8.10 14.97 -20.62
C ALA A 183 9.00 15.17 -19.38
N LEU A 184 10.24 14.67 -19.43
CA LEU A 184 11.18 14.79 -18.32
C LEU A 184 11.58 16.24 -18.06
N GLU A 185 11.87 17.03 -19.11
CA GLU A 185 12.19 18.45 -18.97
C GLU A 185 11.04 19.23 -18.30
N LEU A 186 9.78 18.94 -18.65
CA LEU A 186 8.62 19.53 -18.01
C LEU A 186 8.46 19.06 -16.55
N SER A 187 8.68 17.77 -16.28
CA SER A 187 8.58 17.22 -14.92
C SER A 187 9.63 17.81 -13.98
N TYR A 188 10.89 17.81 -14.36
CA TYR A 188 11.97 18.40 -13.55
C TYR A 188 11.79 19.91 -13.32
N LEU A 189 11.31 20.63 -14.36
CA LEU A 189 11.01 22.05 -14.20
C LEU A 189 9.83 22.30 -13.24
N ALA A 190 8.81 21.44 -13.29
CA ALA A 190 7.67 21.50 -12.39
C ALA A 190 8.08 21.17 -10.95
N GLU A 191 8.92 20.15 -10.75
CA GLU A 191 9.45 19.75 -9.45
C GLU A 191 10.26 20.88 -8.80
N ALA A 192 11.17 21.50 -9.53
CA ALA A 192 11.93 22.67 -9.05
C ALA A 192 11.01 23.85 -8.67
N ALA A 193 9.87 24.00 -9.31
CA ALA A 193 8.87 25.01 -8.97
C ALA A 193 8.02 24.62 -7.75
N LEU A 194 7.71 23.34 -7.61
CA LEU A 194 6.87 22.81 -6.55
C LEU A 194 7.45 23.09 -5.16
N GLU A 195 8.75 22.85 -4.97
CA GLU A 195 9.43 23.16 -3.70
C GLU A 195 9.21 24.63 -3.27
N GLN A 196 9.37 25.56 -4.20
CA GLN A 196 9.17 26.97 -3.89
C GLN A 196 7.72 27.33 -3.63
N VAL A 197 6.77 26.70 -4.36
CA VAL A 197 5.33 26.91 -4.14
C VAL A 197 4.94 26.36 -2.78
N LYS A 198 5.33 25.14 -2.43
CA LYS A 198 5.07 24.55 -1.11
C LYS A 198 5.59 25.42 0.01
N ALA A 199 6.85 25.82 -0.01
CA ALA A 199 7.43 26.69 1.01
C ALA A 199 6.68 28.03 1.16
N ASN A 200 6.18 28.59 0.06
CA ASN A 200 5.37 29.81 0.10
C ASN A 200 3.97 29.58 0.71
N LEU A 201 3.39 28.41 0.52
CA LEU A 201 2.08 28.05 1.06
C LEU A 201 2.18 27.66 2.53
N GLU A 202 3.20 26.91 2.91
CA GLU A 202 3.52 26.60 4.31
C GLU A 202 3.63 27.86 5.17
N GLY A 203 4.27 28.90 4.64
CA GLY A 203 4.34 30.21 5.28
C GLY A 203 2.99 30.92 5.47
N GLN A 204 1.91 30.41 4.88
CA GLN A 204 0.54 30.95 5.01
C GLN A 204 -0.31 30.14 6.03
N ILE A 205 0.18 28.99 6.48
CA ILE A 205 -0.52 28.16 7.47
C ILE A 205 -0.56 28.90 8.80
N THR A 206 -1.76 29.08 9.32
CA THR A 206 -2.00 29.74 10.62
C THR A 206 -2.77 28.81 11.54
N ASP A 207 -2.70 29.07 12.85
CA ASP A 207 -3.52 28.30 13.82
C ASP A 207 -5.02 28.42 13.54
N GLU A 208 -5.47 29.54 12.95
CA GLU A 208 -6.88 29.71 12.56
C GLU A 208 -7.25 28.74 11.43
N LEU A 209 -6.41 28.59 10.39
CA LEU A 209 -6.62 27.64 9.30
C LEU A 209 -6.58 26.20 9.81
N LYS A 210 -5.61 25.86 10.67
CA LYS A 210 -5.54 24.53 11.29
C LYS A 210 -6.78 24.20 12.09
N ASN A 211 -7.24 25.11 12.93
CA ASN A 211 -8.47 24.92 13.72
C ASN A 211 -9.70 24.77 12.82
N THR A 212 -9.82 25.57 11.75
CA THR A 212 -10.91 25.45 10.78
C THR A 212 -10.87 24.06 10.11
N TYR A 213 -9.69 23.62 9.67
CA TYR A 213 -9.53 22.29 9.08
C TYR A 213 -9.92 21.15 10.05
N ILE A 214 -9.55 21.26 11.33
CA ILE A 214 -9.95 20.31 12.38
C ILE A 214 -11.48 20.29 12.57
N GLU A 215 -12.12 21.47 12.59
CA GLU A 215 -13.58 21.58 12.73
C GLU A 215 -14.33 21.02 11.51
N GLU A 216 -13.79 21.17 10.30
CA GLU A 216 -14.38 20.66 9.07
C GLU A 216 -14.10 19.17 8.83
N ASN A 217 -13.02 18.62 9.44
CA ASN A 217 -12.59 17.24 9.28
C ASN A 217 -12.45 16.48 10.61
N PRO A 218 -13.43 16.52 11.52
CA PRO A 218 -13.28 15.97 12.87
C PRO A 218 -12.97 14.46 12.90
N SER A 219 -13.35 13.71 11.88
CA SER A 219 -13.02 12.29 11.76
C SER A 219 -11.52 12.00 11.67
N LEU A 220 -10.70 12.97 11.29
CA LEU A 220 -9.25 12.83 11.23
C LEU A 220 -8.55 13.09 12.56
N PHE A 221 -9.26 13.69 13.53
CA PHE A 221 -8.64 14.25 14.74
C PHE A 221 -9.21 13.71 16.03
N TYR A 222 -10.46 13.25 16.05
CA TYR A 222 -11.08 12.74 17.26
C TYR A 222 -11.09 11.22 17.23
N PHE A 223 -10.35 10.63 18.18
CA PHE A 223 -10.16 9.20 18.32
C PHE A 223 -10.59 8.73 19.69
N THR A 224 -11.02 7.48 19.76
CA THR A 224 -11.29 6.76 20.99
C THR A 224 -10.79 5.33 20.88
N ASP A 225 -10.24 4.78 21.95
CA ASP A 225 -9.81 3.40 22.02
C ASP A 225 -10.81 2.57 22.79
N TYR A 226 -11.11 1.38 22.30
CA TYR A 226 -12.03 0.46 22.95
C TYR A 226 -11.62 -1.00 22.71
N LEU A 227 -12.08 -1.88 23.59
CA LEU A 227 -11.95 -3.32 23.41
C LEU A 227 -13.33 -3.92 23.15
N THR A 228 -13.41 -4.95 22.32
CA THR A 228 -14.66 -5.65 22.03
C THR A 228 -14.47 -7.16 22.10
N PHE A 229 -15.38 -7.85 22.79
CA PHE A 229 -15.50 -9.29 22.79
C PHE A 229 -16.91 -9.73 22.37
N SER A 230 -16.99 -10.77 21.52
CA SER A 230 -18.25 -11.23 20.97
C SER A 230 -18.52 -12.68 21.35
N PHE A 231 -19.69 -12.92 21.92
CA PHE A 231 -20.25 -14.25 22.14
C PHE A 231 -21.19 -14.56 20.99
N SER A 232 -20.95 -15.68 20.29
CA SER A 232 -21.75 -16.06 19.11
C SER A 232 -22.27 -17.49 19.22
N THR A 233 -23.45 -17.73 18.69
CA THR A 233 -23.98 -19.07 18.47
C THR A 233 -24.56 -19.19 17.07
N LYS A 234 -24.47 -20.39 16.49
CA LYS A 234 -24.97 -20.68 15.15
C LYS A 234 -25.83 -21.94 15.17
N LEU A 235 -26.95 -21.92 14.47
CA LEU A 235 -27.74 -23.13 14.21
C LEU A 235 -26.98 -24.07 13.27
N VAL A 236 -26.80 -25.31 13.68
CA VAL A 236 -25.85 -26.26 13.06
C VAL A 236 -26.24 -26.73 11.65
N ALA A 237 -27.51 -26.65 11.27
CA ALA A 237 -28.00 -27.20 9.98
C ALA A 237 -27.72 -26.22 8.80
N GLU A 238 -26.68 -26.48 8.02
CA GLU A 238 -26.53 -25.89 6.69
C GLU A 238 -27.28 -26.72 5.65
N GLY A 239 -28.33 -26.14 5.04
CA GLY A 239 -28.98 -26.67 3.84
C GLY A 239 -30.12 -27.71 4.05
N ALA A 240 -30.47 -28.02 5.30
CA ALA A 240 -31.68 -28.78 5.64
C ALA A 240 -32.56 -27.95 6.60
N GLU A 241 -33.87 -28.17 6.61
CA GLU A 241 -34.72 -27.60 7.68
C GLU A 241 -34.24 -28.16 9.02
N ALA A 242 -33.81 -27.27 9.93
CA ALA A 242 -33.39 -27.66 11.26
C ALA A 242 -34.54 -28.36 12.00
N THR A 243 -34.21 -29.40 12.76
CA THR A 243 -35.15 -30.10 13.60
C THR A 243 -35.64 -29.21 14.74
N ASP A 244 -36.77 -29.58 15.36
CA ASP A 244 -37.29 -28.86 16.51
C ASP A 244 -36.32 -28.93 17.71
N GLU A 245 -35.53 -30.00 17.83
CA GLU A 245 -34.49 -30.15 18.86
C GLU A 245 -33.33 -29.19 18.62
N GLU A 246 -32.78 -29.12 17.40
CA GLU A 246 -31.72 -28.19 17.02
C GLU A 246 -32.14 -26.72 17.21
N LYS A 247 -33.39 -26.37 16.93
CA LYS A 247 -33.95 -25.05 17.19
C LYS A 247 -34.03 -24.74 18.68
N ALA A 248 -34.42 -25.74 19.50
CA ALA A 248 -34.48 -25.56 20.95
C ALA A 248 -33.09 -25.41 21.56
N ASP A 249 -32.10 -26.15 21.07
CA ASP A 249 -30.71 -26.06 21.48
C ASP A 249 -30.14 -24.69 21.10
N TYR A 250 -30.44 -24.17 19.90
CA TYR A 250 -30.03 -22.85 19.46
C TYR A 250 -30.62 -21.73 20.35
N GLU A 251 -31.91 -21.81 20.72
CA GLU A 251 -32.54 -20.83 21.64
C GLU A 251 -31.93 -20.90 23.04
N THR A 252 -31.52 -22.09 23.48
CA THR A 252 -30.82 -22.28 24.76
C THR A 252 -29.44 -21.64 24.70
N ALA A 253 -28.63 -21.97 23.68
CA ALA A 253 -27.31 -21.39 23.45
C ALA A 253 -27.36 -19.86 23.32
N LYS A 254 -28.36 -19.33 22.64
CA LYS A 254 -28.63 -17.89 22.53
C LYS A 254 -28.81 -17.23 23.90
N THR A 255 -29.57 -17.88 24.78
CA THR A 255 -29.81 -17.40 26.14
C THR A 255 -28.53 -17.44 26.99
N GLU A 256 -27.73 -18.48 26.85
CA GLU A 256 -26.43 -18.64 27.52
C GLU A 256 -25.42 -17.59 27.04
N MET A 257 -25.29 -17.38 25.74
CA MET A 257 -24.40 -16.36 25.17
C MET A 257 -24.80 -14.96 25.64
N LYS A 258 -26.10 -14.67 25.67
CA LYS A 258 -26.58 -13.38 26.23
C LYS A 258 -26.23 -13.22 27.71
N ALA A 259 -26.37 -14.25 28.51
CA ALA A 259 -26.03 -14.18 29.95
C ALA A 259 -24.52 -13.93 30.15
N LEU A 260 -23.65 -14.54 29.30
CA LEU A 260 -22.22 -14.28 29.31
C LEU A 260 -21.90 -12.83 28.90
N ALA A 261 -22.57 -12.31 27.87
CA ALA A 261 -22.42 -10.93 27.45
C ALA A 261 -22.88 -9.95 28.55
N ASP A 262 -24.02 -10.18 29.18
CA ASP A 262 -24.53 -9.38 30.30
C ASP A 262 -23.57 -9.40 31.51
N ALA A 263 -22.94 -10.56 31.78
CA ALA A 263 -21.96 -10.70 32.85
C ALA A 263 -20.64 -9.97 32.50
N LEU A 264 -20.21 -9.99 31.26
CA LEU A 264 -19.05 -9.23 30.81
C LEU A 264 -19.33 -7.73 30.84
N ALA A 265 -20.49 -7.30 30.39
CA ALA A 265 -20.89 -5.90 30.40
C ALA A 265 -21.12 -5.29 31.82
N ALA A 266 -21.13 -6.12 32.85
CA ALA A 266 -21.24 -5.65 34.22
C ALA A 266 -19.91 -5.19 34.84
N VAL A 267 -18.78 -5.30 34.15
CA VAL A 267 -17.49 -4.78 34.60
C VAL A 267 -17.44 -3.25 34.46
N THR A 268 -16.51 -2.63 35.19
CA THR A 268 -16.33 -1.17 35.23
C THR A 268 -14.87 -0.75 34.98
N SER A 269 -13.99 -1.72 34.64
CA SER A 269 -12.62 -1.45 34.30
C SER A 269 -12.18 -2.30 33.11
N VAL A 270 -11.20 -1.82 32.34
CA VAL A 270 -10.63 -2.52 31.19
C VAL A 270 -9.87 -3.78 31.65
N GLU A 271 -9.23 -3.73 32.81
CA GLU A 271 -8.53 -4.86 33.42
C GLU A 271 -9.50 -5.98 33.79
N ASP A 272 -10.64 -5.66 34.40
CA ASP A 272 -11.69 -6.65 34.75
C ASP A 272 -12.33 -7.23 33.48
N PHE A 273 -12.48 -6.41 32.42
CA PHE A 273 -12.96 -6.86 31.13
C PHE A 273 -12.00 -7.91 30.55
N ASN A 274 -10.72 -7.57 30.49
CA ASN A 274 -9.68 -8.47 30.01
C ASN A 274 -9.63 -9.77 30.82
N ALA A 275 -9.62 -9.66 32.16
CA ALA A 275 -9.57 -10.84 33.03
C ALA A 275 -10.73 -11.80 32.77
N LYS A 276 -11.95 -11.28 32.56
CA LYS A 276 -13.13 -12.12 32.23
C LYS A 276 -13.07 -12.72 30.84
N VAL A 277 -12.53 -12.00 29.85
CA VAL A 277 -12.34 -12.53 28.50
C VAL A 277 -11.34 -13.69 28.53
N ILE A 278 -10.19 -13.51 29.20
CA ILE A 278 -9.18 -14.57 29.37
C ILE A 278 -9.79 -15.76 30.12
N ASP A 279 -10.51 -15.52 31.24
CA ASP A 279 -11.18 -16.57 31.98
C ASP A 279 -12.14 -17.41 31.11
N TYR A 280 -12.91 -16.74 30.26
CA TYR A 280 -13.79 -17.42 29.31
C TYR A 280 -13.01 -18.26 28.27
N ILE A 281 -11.97 -17.70 27.65
CA ILE A 281 -11.14 -18.39 26.64
C ILE A 281 -10.48 -19.62 27.29
N VAL A 282 -9.89 -19.46 28.46
CA VAL A 282 -9.13 -20.52 29.13
C VAL A 282 -10.06 -21.60 29.69
N ASN A 283 -11.04 -21.21 30.51
CA ASN A 283 -11.86 -22.16 31.25
C ASN A 283 -13.02 -22.78 30.44
N THR A 284 -13.39 -22.17 29.31
CA THR A 284 -14.42 -22.74 28.43
C THR A 284 -13.75 -23.36 27.18
N THR A 285 -13.13 -22.53 26.33
CA THR A 285 -12.62 -22.99 25.04
C THR A 285 -11.39 -23.91 25.17
N ALA A 286 -10.35 -23.44 25.86
CA ALA A 286 -9.10 -24.23 25.95
C ALA A 286 -9.27 -25.47 26.83
N SER A 287 -10.06 -25.38 27.91
CA SER A 287 -10.32 -26.51 28.80
C SER A 287 -11.10 -27.66 28.10
N GLU A 288 -12.13 -27.30 27.33
CA GLU A 288 -12.90 -28.28 26.53
C GLU A 288 -12.07 -28.87 25.39
N SER A 289 -11.27 -28.03 24.72
CA SER A 289 -10.36 -28.49 23.66
C SER A 289 -9.29 -29.43 24.19
N PHE A 290 -8.72 -29.17 25.38
CA PHE A 290 -7.78 -30.11 26.01
C PHE A 290 -8.37 -31.51 26.14
N ASP A 291 -9.57 -31.63 26.70
CA ASP A 291 -10.22 -32.93 26.89
C ASP A 291 -10.49 -33.62 25.57
N SER A 292 -10.93 -32.85 24.55
CA SER A 292 -11.21 -33.38 23.21
C SER A 292 -9.96 -33.87 22.49
N ILE A 293 -8.88 -33.11 22.49
CA ILE A 293 -7.60 -33.47 21.84
C ILE A 293 -6.97 -34.66 22.56
N PHE A 294 -6.95 -34.63 23.90
CA PHE A 294 -6.39 -35.74 24.67
C PHE A 294 -7.10 -37.07 24.39
N GLU A 295 -8.43 -37.06 24.39
CA GLU A 295 -9.24 -38.26 24.12
C GLU A 295 -9.11 -38.74 22.66
N ALA A 296 -9.04 -37.82 21.68
CA ALA A 296 -9.03 -38.17 20.26
C ALA A 296 -7.65 -38.62 19.76
N ASP A 297 -6.61 -37.92 20.16
CA ASP A 297 -5.30 -38.01 19.49
C ASP A 297 -4.25 -38.77 20.33
N PHE A 298 -4.35 -38.76 21.66
CA PHE A 298 -3.28 -39.30 22.51
C PHE A 298 -3.68 -40.49 23.40
N LYS A 299 -4.89 -40.56 23.87
CA LYS A 299 -5.31 -41.53 24.87
C LYS A 299 -5.09 -43.00 24.42
N ALA A 300 -5.47 -43.31 23.19
CA ALA A 300 -5.36 -44.69 22.67
C ALA A 300 -3.89 -45.15 22.57
N ASP A 301 -3.00 -44.30 22.15
CA ASP A 301 -1.57 -44.58 22.00
C ASP A 301 -0.88 -44.69 23.39
N LEU A 302 -1.23 -43.81 24.33
CA LEU A 302 -0.72 -43.85 25.71
C LEU A 302 -1.22 -45.09 26.45
N GLU A 303 -2.44 -45.58 26.22
CA GLU A 303 -2.96 -46.85 26.74
C GLU A 303 -2.21 -48.06 26.18
N ALA A 304 -1.92 -48.03 24.86
CA ALA A 304 -1.18 -49.11 24.19
C ALA A 304 0.27 -49.21 24.70
N ASP A 305 0.90 -48.08 25.00
CA ASP A 305 2.25 -47.99 25.51
C ASP A 305 2.34 -48.16 27.04
N ASN A 306 1.23 -48.33 27.74
CA ASN A 306 1.15 -48.40 29.21
C ASN A 306 1.69 -47.14 29.90
N ALA A 307 1.56 -45.97 29.22
CA ALA A 307 2.09 -44.68 29.60
C ALA A 307 1.03 -43.68 30.12
N MET A 308 -0.22 -44.14 30.32
CA MET A 308 -1.32 -43.31 30.85
C MET A 308 -1.02 -42.77 32.24
N PRO A 309 -1.19 -41.49 32.51
CA PRO A 309 -1.11 -40.93 33.84
C PRO A 309 -2.29 -41.40 34.70
N ASN A 310 -2.19 -41.22 36.02
CA ASN A 310 -3.39 -41.32 36.85
C ASN A 310 -4.26 -40.05 36.71
N GLU A 311 -5.52 -40.15 37.09
CA GLU A 311 -6.50 -39.05 36.93
C GLU A 311 -6.07 -37.76 37.64
N THR A 312 -5.38 -37.85 38.77
CA THR A 312 -4.91 -36.66 39.50
C THR A 312 -3.77 -35.99 38.76
N ALA A 313 -2.81 -36.76 38.23
CA ALA A 313 -1.69 -36.21 37.47
C ALA A 313 -2.18 -35.52 36.20
N LEU A 314 -3.10 -36.17 35.46
CA LEU A 314 -3.70 -35.55 34.26
C LEU A 314 -4.45 -34.24 34.57
N ALA A 315 -5.17 -34.19 35.70
CA ALA A 315 -5.87 -32.97 36.12
C ALA A 315 -4.90 -31.86 36.54
N ASP A 316 -3.81 -32.21 37.24
CA ASP A 316 -2.79 -31.23 37.64
C ASP A 316 -2.03 -30.69 36.41
N ASP A 317 -1.68 -31.54 35.43
CA ASP A 317 -0.99 -31.14 34.22
C ASP A 317 -1.91 -30.28 33.31
N LYS A 318 -3.20 -30.63 33.19
CA LYS A 318 -4.20 -29.78 32.53
C LYS A 318 -4.26 -28.40 33.18
N ALA A 319 -4.33 -28.33 34.50
CA ALA A 319 -4.38 -27.07 35.23
C ALA A 319 -3.10 -26.21 35.01
N ALA A 320 -1.93 -26.87 34.92
CA ALA A 320 -0.68 -26.18 34.61
C ALA A 320 -0.70 -25.57 33.19
N ILE A 321 -1.13 -26.35 32.18
CA ILE A 321 -1.25 -25.86 30.80
C ILE A 321 -2.21 -24.66 30.71
N LEU A 322 -3.37 -24.72 31.37
CA LEU A 322 -4.34 -23.62 31.39
C LEU A 322 -3.77 -22.37 32.10
N ALA A 323 -2.93 -22.56 33.13
CA ALA A 323 -2.22 -21.45 33.78
C ALA A 323 -1.17 -20.81 32.86
N ASP A 324 -0.45 -21.61 32.07
CA ASP A 324 0.51 -21.11 31.08
C ASP A 324 -0.21 -20.29 29.98
N ILE A 325 -1.34 -20.78 29.47
CA ILE A 325 -2.16 -20.03 28.52
C ILE A 325 -2.61 -18.70 29.12
N THR A 326 -3.06 -18.70 30.36
CA THR A 326 -3.47 -17.47 31.08
C THR A 326 -2.33 -16.47 31.17
N ALA A 327 -1.12 -16.93 31.50
CA ALA A 327 0.05 -16.06 31.59
C ALA A 327 0.45 -15.49 30.22
N HIS A 328 0.40 -16.33 29.18
CA HIS A 328 0.67 -15.92 27.80
C HIS A 328 -0.32 -14.84 27.31
N LEU A 329 -1.62 -15.05 27.47
CA LEU A 329 -2.63 -14.06 27.07
C LEU A 329 -2.54 -12.74 27.86
N ASN A 330 -2.17 -12.79 29.14
CA ASN A 330 -1.88 -11.58 29.91
C ASN A 330 -0.64 -10.84 29.39
N SER A 331 0.38 -11.54 28.95
CA SER A 331 1.57 -10.92 28.34
C SER A 331 1.22 -10.21 27.02
N ILE A 332 0.37 -10.81 26.19
CA ILE A 332 -0.17 -10.16 24.97
C ILE A 332 -0.95 -8.89 25.33
N TYR A 333 -1.81 -8.97 26.35
CA TYR A 333 -2.54 -7.79 26.84
C TYR A 333 -1.62 -6.66 27.27
N ASP A 334 -0.61 -6.97 28.08
CA ASP A 334 0.33 -5.98 28.59
C ASP A 334 1.13 -5.34 27.46
N THR A 335 1.50 -6.11 26.44
CA THR A 335 2.24 -5.60 25.28
C THR A 335 1.33 -4.77 24.38
N THR A 336 0.17 -5.30 24.00
CA THR A 336 -0.71 -4.69 22.99
C THR A 336 -1.53 -3.53 23.55
N VAL A 337 -2.05 -3.69 24.78
CA VAL A 337 -3.01 -2.74 25.37
C VAL A 337 -2.31 -1.73 26.29
N ASN A 338 -1.29 -2.16 27.03
CA ASN A 338 -0.57 -1.32 28.01
C ASN A 338 0.78 -0.80 27.46
N GLY A 339 1.26 -1.29 26.30
CA GLY A 339 2.50 -0.84 25.69
C GLY A 339 3.77 -1.22 26.47
N THR A 340 3.71 -2.28 27.30
CA THR A 340 4.86 -2.79 28.04
C THR A 340 5.66 -3.75 27.17
N ALA A 341 7.01 -3.57 27.10
CA ALA A 341 7.86 -4.48 26.35
C ALA A 341 7.77 -5.90 26.92
N ALA A 342 7.61 -6.90 26.06
CA ALA A 342 7.63 -8.30 26.44
C ALA A 342 8.99 -8.69 27.03
N GLU A 343 9.03 -9.36 28.19
CA GLU A 343 10.24 -10.03 28.68
C GLU A 343 10.38 -11.35 27.91
N GLU A 344 11.41 -11.50 27.08
CA GLU A 344 11.76 -12.77 26.45
C GLU A 344 12.18 -13.77 27.52
N THR A 345 11.31 -14.72 27.84
CA THR A 345 11.68 -15.90 28.64
C THR A 345 12.08 -17.02 27.70
N THR A 346 13.37 -17.18 27.45
CA THR A 346 13.93 -18.36 26.78
C THR A 346 14.08 -19.50 27.79
N GLU A 347 13.14 -20.43 27.83
CA GLU A 347 13.38 -21.76 28.42
C GLU A 347 13.85 -22.73 27.32
N GLU A 348 15.17 -22.97 27.26
CA GLU A 348 15.74 -24.09 26.50
C GLU A 348 15.43 -25.42 27.23
N SER A 349 14.40 -26.14 26.83
CA SER A 349 14.18 -27.51 27.25
C SER A 349 14.88 -28.48 26.29
N THR A 350 15.81 -29.29 26.82
CA THR A 350 16.50 -30.32 26.04
C THR A 350 15.59 -31.51 25.72
N GLU A 351 15.28 -31.72 24.45
CA GLU A 351 14.35 -32.73 23.90
C GLU A 351 14.74 -34.21 24.17
N GLU A 352 15.93 -34.52 24.64
CA GLU A 352 16.49 -35.89 24.56
C GLU A 352 15.98 -36.89 25.60
N THR A 353 15.10 -36.51 26.55
CA THR A 353 14.69 -37.42 27.64
C THR A 353 13.20 -37.50 27.97
N LYS A 354 12.33 -36.84 27.17
CA LYS A 354 10.87 -36.79 27.47
C LYS A 354 10.17 -38.10 27.22
N THR A 355 9.27 -38.51 28.13
CA THR A 355 8.35 -39.64 27.96
C THR A 355 7.31 -39.39 26.86
N ALA A 356 6.62 -40.41 26.40
CA ALA A 356 5.54 -40.28 25.42
C ALA A 356 4.41 -39.37 25.94
N TYR A 357 4.10 -39.46 27.25
CA TYR A 357 3.12 -38.60 27.89
C TYR A 357 3.54 -37.12 27.94
N GLU A 358 4.78 -36.83 28.33
CA GLU A 358 5.32 -35.47 28.35
C GLU A 358 5.32 -34.83 26.95
N LYS A 359 5.62 -35.61 25.91
CA LYS A 359 5.54 -35.14 24.52
C LYS A 359 4.09 -34.79 24.10
N ALA A 360 3.12 -35.66 24.45
CA ALA A 360 1.72 -35.40 24.21
C ALA A 360 1.25 -34.11 24.90
N LEU A 361 1.67 -33.85 26.12
CA LEU A 361 1.36 -32.60 26.84
C LEU A 361 1.97 -31.37 26.16
N ASP A 362 3.20 -31.47 25.65
CA ASP A 362 3.84 -30.36 24.92
C ASP A 362 3.11 -30.06 23.61
N GLU A 363 2.69 -31.08 22.87
CA GLU A 363 1.91 -30.91 21.63
C GLU A 363 0.55 -30.27 21.92
N ILE A 364 -0.18 -30.77 22.93
CA ILE A 364 -1.47 -30.16 23.37
C ILE A 364 -1.26 -28.72 23.82
N ARG A 365 -0.23 -28.45 24.60
CA ARG A 365 0.11 -27.09 25.08
C ARG A 365 0.31 -26.13 23.90
N ALA A 366 1.14 -26.53 22.93
CA ALA A 366 1.44 -25.69 21.76
C ALA A 366 0.18 -25.39 20.94
N GLU A 367 -0.64 -26.40 20.66
CA GLU A 367 -1.90 -26.25 19.92
C GLU A 367 -2.90 -25.34 20.64
N LEU A 368 -3.03 -25.49 21.96
CA LEU A 368 -3.95 -24.68 22.75
C LEU A 368 -3.49 -23.24 22.91
N ILE A 369 -2.18 -22.99 23.03
CA ILE A 369 -1.62 -21.64 23.06
C ILE A 369 -1.91 -20.93 21.73
N GLU A 370 -1.58 -21.56 20.59
CA GLU A 370 -1.83 -21.00 19.25
C GLU A 370 -3.31 -20.70 19.00
N ALA A 371 -4.21 -21.62 19.38
CA ALA A 371 -5.66 -21.43 19.25
C ALA A 371 -6.18 -20.30 20.16
N ALA A 372 -5.70 -20.23 21.42
CA ALA A 372 -6.07 -19.20 22.37
C ALA A 372 -5.55 -17.83 21.94
N GLU A 373 -4.29 -17.74 21.49
CA GLU A 373 -3.67 -16.54 20.96
C GLU A 373 -4.44 -16.00 19.76
N THR A 374 -4.71 -16.84 18.75
CA THR A 374 -5.50 -16.46 17.57
C THR A 374 -6.89 -15.94 17.97
N THR A 375 -7.55 -16.58 18.93
CA THR A 375 -8.87 -16.13 19.43
C THR A 375 -8.73 -14.78 20.12
N TYR A 376 -7.72 -14.62 20.95
CA TYR A 376 -7.50 -13.45 21.77
C TYR A 376 -7.03 -12.22 20.96
N GLU A 377 -6.14 -12.38 20.02
CA GLU A 377 -5.69 -11.31 19.14
C GLU A 377 -6.81 -10.74 18.27
N ASN A 378 -7.70 -11.60 17.75
CA ASN A 378 -8.88 -11.18 17.01
C ASN A 378 -9.88 -10.37 17.85
N VAL A 379 -9.76 -10.42 19.16
CA VAL A 379 -10.69 -9.85 20.12
C VAL A 379 -10.14 -8.62 20.82
N ILE A 380 -8.85 -8.60 21.10
CA ILE A 380 -8.17 -7.51 21.85
C ILE A 380 -7.40 -6.57 20.90
N CYS A 381 -7.63 -6.62 19.61
CA CYS A 381 -7.23 -5.52 18.76
C CYS A 381 -7.74 -4.23 19.40
N LEU A 382 -6.82 -3.33 19.76
CA LEU A 382 -7.20 -1.96 20.10
C LEU A 382 -7.98 -1.42 18.91
N ASN A 383 -9.29 -1.33 19.08
CA ASN A 383 -10.11 -0.77 18.03
C ASN A 383 -10.03 0.75 18.16
N TYR A 384 -9.69 1.41 17.06
CA TYR A 384 -9.74 2.86 16.96
C TYR A 384 -11.03 3.24 16.27
N ALA A 385 -11.86 4.03 16.93
CA ALA A 385 -13.00 4.65 16.27
C ALA A 385 -12.69 6.11 15.98
N HIS A 386 -13.04 6.53 14.77
CA HIS A 386 -12.96 7.90 14.32
C HIS A 386 -14.35 8.53 14.43
N TYR A 387 -14.41 9.77 14.91
CA TYR A 387 -15.65 10.52 14.87
C TYR A 387 -16.08 10.73 13.41
N THR A 388 -17.26 10.28 13.03
CA THR A 388 -17.81 10.45 11.69
C THR A 388 -19.04 11.35 11.77
N PRO A 389 -18.91 12.67 11.52
CA PRO A 389 -20.05 13.56 11.51
C PRO A 389 -20.94 13.25 10.30
N VAL A 390 -22.25 13.37 10.46
CA VAL A 390 -23.22 13.26 9.38
C VAL A 390 -23.35 14.61 8.72
N ALA A 391 -23.00 14.72 7.44
CA ALA A 391 -23.16 15.95 6.68
C ALA A 391 -24.64 16.30 6.51
N GLU A 392 -24.96 17.60 6.49
CA GLU A 392 -26.35 18.09 6.35
C GLU A 392 -26.97 17.60 5.03
N GLY A 393 -28.00 16.78 5.13
CA GLY A 393 -28.71 16.21 3.97
C GLY A 393 -28.26 14.81 3.55
N GLU A 394 -27.26 14.23 4.21
CA GLU A 394 -26.88 12.83 4.02
C GLU A 394 -27.61 11.90 4.98
N GLU A 395 -27.73 10.63 4.58
CA GLU A 395 -28.30 9.58 5.43
C GLU A 395 -27.31 9.25 6.58
N ASP A 396 -27.79 9.31 7.81
CA ASP A 396 -27.00 8.92 9.00
C ASP A 396 -26.68 7.43 8.95
N LYS A 397 -25.43 7.11 8.62
CA LYS A 397 -24.88 5.74 8.58
C LYS A 397 -24.11 5.38 9.85
N THR A 398 -24.03 6.27 10.85
CA THR A 398 -23.37 5.98 12.12
C THR A 398 -24.10 4.87 12.84
N THR A 399 -23.33 3.91 13.35
CA THR A 399 -23.87 2.79 14.10
C THR A 399 -24.28 3.22 15.52
N GLU A 400 -25.06 2.40 16.21
CA GLU A 400 -25.36 2.60 17.63
C GLU A 400 -24.09 2.54 18.51
N LEU A 401 -23.06 1.80 18.06
CA LEU A 401 -21.77 1.76 18.74
C LEU A 401 -21.03 3.09 18.56
N ASP A 402 -20.96 3.61 17.33
CA ASP A 402 -20.28 4.90 17.06
C ASP A 402 -20.92 6.03 17.86
N LYS A 403 -22.26 6.11 17.87
CA LYS A 403 -22.98 7.10 18.66
C LYS A 403 -22.65 7.03 20.14
N TRP A 404 -22.52 5.81 20.67
CA TRP A 404 -22.20 5.61 22.07
C TRP A 404 -20.73 5.93 22.38
N LEU A 405 -19.79 5.53 21.50
CA LEU A 405 -18.35 5.77 21.68
C LEU A 405 -18.00 7.27 21.75
N PHE A 406 -18.74 8.10 21.00
CA PHE A 406 -18.50 9.56 20.93
C PHE A 406 -19.53 10.38 21.74
N ASP A 407 -20.39 9.73 22.50
CA ASP A 407 -21.32 10.44 23.41
C ASP A 407 -20.55 11.06 24.57
N ALA A 408 -20.77 12.33 24.84
CA ALA A 408 -20.12 13.07 25.92
C ALA A 408 -20.39 12.51 27.33
N GLU A 409 -21.45 11.73 27.51
CA GLU A 409 -21.78 11.09 28.78
C GLU A 409 -21.10 9.73 28.99
N THR A 410 -20.56 9.11 27.89
CA THR A 410 -19.84 7.83 27.95
C THR A 410 -18.46 8.03 28.58
N LYS A 411 -18.12 7.19 29.55
CA LYS A 411 -16.88 7.29 30.33
C LYS A 411 -16.00 6.06 30.14
N VAL A 412 -14.72 6.23 30.36
CA VAL A 412 -13.75 5.12 30.43
C VAL A 412 -14.24 4.08 31.43
N GLY A 413 -14.28 2.83 31.02
CA GLY A 413 -14.82 1.71 31.77
C GLY A 413 -16.33 1.46 31.57
N ASP A 414 -17.06 2.37 30.91
CA ASP A 414 -18.43 2.09 30.49
C ASP A 414 -18.48 1.02 29.43
N THR A 415 -19.53 0.22 29.43
CA THR A 415 -19.72 -0.88 28.50
C THR A 415 -20.97 -0.74 27.64
N LYS A 416 -20.94 -1.27 26.42
CA LYS A 416 -22.07 -1.32 25.49
C LYS A 416 -22.22 -2.73 24.94
N ILE A 417 -23.45 -3.27 24.95
CA ILE A 417 -23.77 -4.49 24.20
C ILE A 417 -24.43 -4.10 22.89
N VAL A 418 -23.93 -4.66 21.80
CA VAL A 418 -24.57 -4.64 20.49
C VAL A 418 -25.05 -6.06 20.19
N GLU A 419 -26.35 -6.21 20.00
CA GLU A 419 -26.99 -7.51 19.74
C GLU A 419 -27.35 -7.65 18.27
N THR A 420 -26.86 -8.70 17.62
CA THR A 420 -27.28 -9.12 16.28
C THR A 420 -27.93 -10.46 16.40
N VAL A 421 -29.26 -10.47 16.48
CA VAL A 421 -30.06 -11.68 16.72
C VAL A 421 -30.75 -12.08 15.42
N GLY A 422 -30.45 -13.29 14.92
CA GLY A 422 -31.01 -13.86 13.71
C GLY A 422 -31.61 -15.26 13.93
N ASP A 423 -32.23 -15.78 12.89
CA ASP A 423 -32.85 -17.11 12.92
C ASP A 423 -31.83 -18.26 12.92
N THR A 424 -30.63 -18.00 12.41
CA THR A 424 -29.57 -19.03 12.25
C THR A 424 -28.26 -18.67 12.94
N THR A 425 -28.04 -17.39 13.26
CA THR A 425 -26.83 -16.91 13.94
C THR A 425 -27.21 -15.77 14.84
N SER A 426 -26.70 -15.76 16.05
CA SER A 426 -26.84 -14.64 16.98
C SER A 426 -25.49 -14.31 17.59
N THR A 427 -25.18 -13.00 17.67
CA THR A 427 -23.94 -12.46 18.22
C THR A 427 -24.26 -11.36 19.20
N TYR A 428 -23.58 -11.39 20.35
CA TYR A 428 -23.64 -10.39 21.40
C TYR A 428 -22.24 -9.82 21.58
N SER A 429 -22.00 -8.64 21.01
CA SER A 429 -20.70 -7.95 21.09
C SER A 429 -20.73 -7.00 22.29
N VAL A 430 -19.81 -7.19 23.22
CA VAL A 430 -19.62 -6.34 24.40
C VAL A 430 -18.40 -5.48 24.17
N THR A 431 -18.59 -4.17 24.14
CA THR A 431 -17.53 -3.18 23.99
C THR A 431 -17.31 -2.46 25.33
N ILE A 432 -16.05 -2.23 25.70
CA ILE A 432 -15.67 -1.38 26.83
C ILE A 432 -14.83 -0.20 26.32
N LEU A 433 -15.15 1.01 26.77
CA LEU A 433 -14.39 2.21 26.43
C LEU A 433 -13.07 2.23 27.22
N LYS A 434 -11.93 2.26 26.53
CA LYS A 434 -10.59 2.36 27.13
C LYS A 434 -10.13 3.80 27.25
N THR A 435 -10.29 4.59 26.20
CA THR A 435 -9.87 5.99 26.17
C THR A 435 -11.02 6.85 25.69
N ALA A 436 -11.39 7.87 26.45
CA ALA A 436 -12.42 8.81 26.01
C ALA A 436 -11.97 9.58 24.77
N SER A 437 -12.94 9.96 23.94
CA SER A 437 -12.67 10.74 22.74
C SER A 437 -11.86 12.00 23.07
N ASN A 438 -10.74 12.17 22.38
CA ASN A 438 -9.87 13.33 22.52
C ASN A 438 -9.37 13.79 21.16
N LEU A 439 -9.08 15.09 21.07
CA LEU A 439 -8.41 15.68 19.91
C LEU A 439 -6.95 15.22 19.88
N GLN A 440 -6.53 14.68 18.74
CA GLN A 440 -5.16 14.26 18.49
C GLN A 440 -4.75 14.76 17.09
N ASP A 441 -3.92 15.77 17.06
CA ASP A 441 -3.30 16.27 15.82
C ASP A 441 -1.90 15.67 15.73
N LYS A 442 -1.82 14.44 15.21
CA LYS A 442 -0.59 13.65 15.17
C LYS A 442 0.22 13.95 13.90
N ILE A 443 1.51 13.59 13.94
CA ILE A 443 2.36 13.54 12.75
C ILE A 443 1.66 12.67 11.69
N SER A 444 1.51 13.22 10.50
CA SER A 444 0.92 12.54 9.33
C SER A 444 1.95 12.17 8.29
N THR A 445 2.98 12.99 8.15
CA THR A 445 4.09 12.77 7.23
C THR A 445 5.41 13.15 7.88
N TYR A 446 6.48 12.53 7.42
CA TYR A 446 7.83 12.86 7.86
C TYR A 446 8.84 12.71 6.73
N ASP A 447 9.96 13.43 6.86
CA ASP A 447 11.07 13.44 5.94
C ASP A 447 12.33 12.95 6.66
N VAL A 448 13.01 11.97 6.07
CA VAL A 448 14.21 11.38 6.66
C VAL A 448 15.28 11.09 5.63
N GLY A 449 16.54 11.25 6.05
CA GLY A 449 17.67 10.62 5.41
C GLY A 449 18.01 9.32 6.12
N HIS A 450 18.44 8.29 5.37
CA HIS A 450 19.00 7.10 5.97
C HIS A 450 20.11 6.48 5.13
N ILE A 451 21.00 5.74 5.81
CA ILE A 451 22.07 4.96 5.18
C ILE A 451 21.92 3.54 5.71
N LEU A 452 21.54 2.60 4.85
CA LEU A 452 21.36 1.19 5.22
C LEU A 452 22.71 0.46 5.16
N VAL A 453 23.05 -0.22 6.24
CA VAL A 453 24.06 -1.29 6.30
C VAL A 453 23.31 -2.62 6.39
N LYS A 454 23.17 -3.28 5.23
CA LYS A 454 22.31 -4.46 5.08
C LYS A 454 22.94 -5.69 5.75
N PHE A 455 22.09 -6.58 6.28
CA PHE A 455 22.56 -7.90 6.72
C PHE A 455 22.86 -8.81 5.53
N ASP A 456 23.94 -9.60 5.65
CA ASP A 456 24.38 -10.55 4.61
C ASP A 456 23.41 -11.74 4.41
N SER A 457 22.45 -11.94 5.32
CA SER A 457 21.47 -13.02 5.26
C SER A 457 20.18 -12.65 6.01
N ASP A 458 19.07 -13.30 5.66
CA ASP A 458 17.76 -13.13 6.32
C ASP A 458 17.76 -13.61 7.78
N LYS A 459 18.79 -14.38 8.20
CA LYS A 459 18.99 -14.82 9.57
C LYS A 459 20.45 -14.56 9.98
N PRO A 460 20.82 -13.31 10.26
CA PRO A 460 22.18 -12.96 10.60
C PRO A 460 22.55 -13.54 11.98
N THR A 461 23.80 -14.01 12.08
CA THR A 461 24.37 -14.39 13.37
C THR A 461 24.72 -13.16 14.21
N ASP A 462 24.90 -13.32 15.52
CA ASP A 462 25.29 -12.23 16.42
C ASP A 462 26.59 -11.55 15.97
N ASP A 463 27.55 -12.30 15.44
CA ASP A 463 28.80 -11.76 14.91
C ASP A 463 28.57 -10.90 13.65
N GLN A 464 27.64 -11.30 12.78
CA GLN A 464 27.25 -10.52 11.59
C GLN A 464 26.52 -9.25 11.99
N LYS A 465 25.58 -9.34 12.94
CA LYS A 465 24.91 -8.16 13.51
C LYS A 465 25.91 -7.20 14.13
N ALA A 466 26.84 -7.70 14.94
CA ALA A 466 27.87 -6.87 15.56
C ALA A 466 28.79 -6.19 14.54
N ALA A 467 29.12 -6.86 13.43
CA ALA A 467 29.92 -6.29 12.36
C ALA A 467 29.15 -5.17 11.62
N ALA A 468 27.90 -5.41 11.26
CA ALA A 468 27.03 -4.40 10.61
C ALA A 468 26.79 -3.18 11.52
N MET A 469 26.55 -3.41 12.82
CA MET A 469 26.42 -2.32 13.80
C MET A 469 27.71 -1.49 13.92
N ALA A 470 28.88 -2.14 13.91
CA ALA A 470 30.16 -1.44 13.96
C ALA A 470 30.39 -0.58 12.70
N GLU A 471 29.94 -1.03 11.54
CA GLU A 471 29.99 -0.27 10.29
C GLU A 471 29.00 0.90 10.32
N ALA A 472 27.75 0.70 10.73
CA ALA A 472 26.77 1.76 10.90
C ALA A 472 27.27 2.84 11.89
N GLN A 473 27.88 2.44 13.00
CA GLN A 473 28.48 3.36 13.95
C GLN A 473 29.65 4.16 13.34
N ALA A 474 30.50 3.51 12.54
CA ALA A 474 31.60 4.18 11.86
C ALA A 474 31.09 5.22 10.82
N ILE A 475 29.99 4.93 10.13
CA ILE A 475 29.33 5.86 9.21
C ILE A 475 28.79 7.07 10.01
N LEU A 476 28.06 6.83 11.09
CA LEU A 476 27.54 7.90 11.94
C LEU A 476 28.68 8.76 12.53
N ASP A 477 29.75 8.14 13.02
CA ASP A 477 30.91 8.86 13.58
C ASP A 477 31.60 9.72 12.51
N ALA A 478 31.70 9.22 11.26
CA ALA A 478 32.26 9.97 10.14
C ALA A 478 31.39 11.20 9.80
N TYR A 479 30.08 11.04 9.77
CA TYR A 479 29.14 12.15 9.58
C TYR A 479 29.27 13.18 10.71
N LEU A 480 29.26 12.74 11.97
CA LEU A 480 29.35 13.61 13.14
C LEU A 480 30.69 14.35 13.26
N ALA A 481 31.76 13.82 12.66
CA ALA A 481 33.07 14.46 12.59
C ALA A 481 33.18 15.50 11.47
N GLY A 482 32.25 15.47 10.49
CA GLY A 482 32.21 16.36 9.32
C GLY A 482 31.28 17.54 9.46
N GLU A 483 30.84 18.05 8.31
CA GLU A 483 29.76 19.04 8.23
C GLU A 483 28.43 18.35 8.50
N LYS A 484 27.73 18.80 9.54
CA LYS A 484 26.48 18.18 9.99
C LYS A 484 25.27 18.76 9.23
N THR A 485 25.31 18.68 7.91
CA THR A 485 24.26 19.15 7.01
C THR A 485 23.59 17.99 6.29
N LEU A 486 22.39 18.20 5.80
CA LEU A 486 21.69 17.20 4.97
C LEU A 486 22.51 16.87 3.71
N ASP A 487 23.13 17.84 3.06
CA ASP A 487 23.95 17.62 1.88
C ASP A 487 25.16 16.72 2.17
N ALA A 488 25.82 16.93 3.33
CA ALA A 488 26.92 16.08 3.76
C ALA A 488 26.42 14.65 4.07
N PHE A 489 25.22 14.49 4.63
CA PHE A 489 24.60 13.20 4.88
C PHE A 489 24.25 12.48 3.57
N LYS A 490 23.64 13.22 2.61
CA LYS A 490 23.34 12.70 1.25
C LYS A 490 24.61 12.20 0.56
N ALA A 491 25.67 13.01 0.53
CA ALA A 491 26.93 12.63 -0.12
C ALA A 491 27.58 11.38 0.52
N LEU A 492 27.49 11.24 1.85
CA LEU A 492 27.98 10.06 2.55
C LEU A 492 27.09 8.84 2.25
N GLY A 493 25.77 9.04 2.17
CA GLY A 493 24.80 8.01 1.85
C GLY A 493 25.00 7.45 0.44
N GLU A 494 25.19 8.28 -0.56
CA GLU A 494 25.49 7.88 -1.94
C GLU A 494 26.73 6.96 -2.05
N GLU A 495 27.69 7.13 -1.12
CA GLU A 495 28.91 6.29 -1.08
C GLU A 495 28.71 4.99 -0.29
N LYS A 496 27.85 4.98 0.73
CA LYS A 496 27.84 3.96 1.79
C LYS A 496 26.57 3.14 1.91
N THR A 497 25.44 3.61 1.35
CA THR A 497 24.17 2.90 1.54
C THR A 497 24.07 1.63 0.68
N ASP A 498 23.47 0.60 1.26
CA ASP A 498 23.03 -0.60 0.52
C ASP A 498 21.58 -0.47 0.02
N ASP A 499 20.94 0.69 0.23
CA ASP A 499 19.61 1.01 -0.31
C ASP A 499 19.71 1.80 -1.62
N SER A 500 18.60 1.85 -2.35
CA SER A 500 18.47 2.61 -3.60
C SER A 500 18.37 4.12 -3.40
N ASN A 501 17.88 4.55 -2.24
CA ASN A 501 17.64 5.95 -1.91
C ASN A 501 18.27 6.30 -0.56
N VAL A 502 18.77 7.52 -0.45
CA VAL A 502 19.33 8.08 0.80
C VAL A 502 18.32 8.96 1.52
N VAL A 503 17.37 9.54 0.81
CA VAL A 503 16.36 10.46 1.35
C VAL A 503 14.97 10.04 0.92
N TYR A 504 14.05 10.09 1.87
CA TYR A 504 12.63 9.89 1.67
C TYR A 504 11.89 11.12 2.21
N GLU A 505 11.07 11.74 1.37
CA GLU A 505 10.28 12.93 1.69
C GLU A 505 8.79 12.61 1.59
N GLY A 506 7.98 13.23 2.45
CA GLY A 506 6.53 13.04 2.48
C GLY A 506 6.11 11.61 2.82
N VAL A 507 6.90 10.90 3.64
CA VAL A 507 6.58 9.53 4.05
C VAL A 507 5.35 9.55 4.93
N THR A 508 4.30 8.81 4.53
CA THR A 508 3.09 8.64 5.34
C THR A 508 3.23 7.46 6.30
N LEU A 509 2.49 7.52 7.41
CA LEU A 509 2.51 6.44 8.41
C LEU A 509 2.16 5.09 7.80
N GLY A 510 2.86 4.03 8.23
CA GLY A 510 2.69 2.65 7.75
C GLY A 510 3.44 2.33 6.46
N GLN A 511 4.20 3.25 5.88
CA GLN A 511 5.02 2.99 4.68
C GLN A 511 6.37 2.35 5.00
N MET A 512 6.91 2.61 6.18
CA MET A 512 8.20 2.07 6.62
C MET A 512 8.01 1.02 7.71
N VAL A 513 9.02 0.17 7.90
CA VAL A 513 9.00 -0.84 8.97
C VAL A 513 8.98 -0.16 10.33
N GLU A 514 8.27 -0.77 11.29
CA GLU A 514 7.95 -0.19 12.59
C GLU A 514 9.13 0.45 13.34
N PRO A 515 10.32 -0.19 13.49
CA PRO A 515 11.43 0.45 14.21
C PRO A 515 11.94 1.72 13.54
N PHE A 516 11.94 1.76 12.20
CA PHE A 516 12.34 2.92 11.41
C PHE A 516 11.33 4.06 11.60
N GLU A 517 10.04 3.76 11.42
CA GLU A 517 8.96 4.73 11.57
C GLU A 517 8.87 5.26 13.00
N THR A 518 8.92 4.40 14.02
CA THR A 518 8.89 4.80 15.43
C THR A 518 9.99 5.80 15.77
N TRP A 519 11.20 5.61 15.21
CA TRP A 519 12.28 6.57 15.39
C TRP A 519 11.97 7.92 14.74
N ALA A 520 11.41 7.90 13.54
CA ALA A 520 11.15 9.12 12.76
C ALA A 520 10.00 9.97 13.31
N ILE A 521 8.95 9.33 13.85
CA ILE A 521 7.75 10.02 14.37
C ILE A 521 7.82 10.40 15.85
N ASP A 522 8.96 10.21 16.50
CA ASP A 522 9.14 10.66 17.89
C ASP A 522 9.01 12.19 17.96
N GLU A 523 7.97 12.67 18.64
CA GLU A 523 7.63 14.10 18.76
C GLU A 523 8.75 14.98 19.34
N SER A 524 9.78 14.37 19.93
CA SER A 524 10.95 15.07 20.44
C SER A 524 12.01 15.35 19.37
N ARG A 525 11.88 14.76 18.16
CA ARG A 525 12.85 14.92 17.08
C ARG A 525 12.95 16.37 16.60
N GLN A 526 14.17 16.73 16.26
CA GLN A 526 14.48 18.03 15.68
C GLN A 526 15.28 17.83 14.40
N ALA A 527 15.09 18.72 13.43
CA ALA A 527 15.86 18.69 12.18
C ALA A 527 17.36 18.57 12.44
N GLY A 528 17.99 17.59 11.84
CA GLY A 528 19.41 17.27 12.07
C GLY A 528 19.69 16.22 13.14
N ASP A 529 18.68 15.72 13.84
CA ASP A 529 18.84 14.59 14.76
C ASP A 529 19.25 13.33 13.99
N THR A 530 20.17 12.57 14.61
CA THR A 530 20.69 11.34 14.02
C THR A 530 20.64 10.19 15.02
N GLY A 531 20.57 8.97 14.50
CA GLY A 531 20.55 7.75 15.30
C GLY A 531 20.88 6.53 14.49
N ILE A 532 20.92 5.37 15.13
CA ILE A 532 21.01 4.07 14.47
C ILE A 532 19.80 3.25 14.89
N VAL A 533 19.11 2.68 13.91
CA VAL A 533 17.91 1.85 14.10
C VAL A 533 18.18 0.46 13.53
N GLU A 534 17.89 -0.58 14.27
CA GLU A 534 17.90 -1.97 13.79
C GLU A 534 16.53 -2.32 13.20
N THR A 535 16.54 -2.93 12.01
CA THR A 535 15.36 -3.50 11.36
C THR A 535 15.68 -4.92 10.89
N GLU A 536 14.72 -5.61 10.33
CA GLU A 536 14.94 -6.93 9.71
C GLU A 536 15.92 -6.89 8.51
N TYR A 537 16.10 -5.73 7.87
CA TYR A 537 16.99 -5.54 6.72
C TYR A 537 18.44 -5.26 7.11
N GLY A 538 18.68 -4.65 8.28
CA GLY A 538 20.00 -4.23 8.72
C GLY A 538 19.95 -3.08 9.72
N TYR A 539 21.06 -2.36 9.84
CA TYR A 539 21.15 -1.14 10.63
C TYR A 539 21.01 0.09 9.73
N HIS A 540 20.10 0.98 10.08
CA HIS A 540 19.88 2.26 9.40
C HIS A 540 20.54 3.37 10.22
N VAL A 541 21.49 4.09 9.63
CA VAL A 541 21.94 5.38 10.17
C VAL A 541 20.93 6.43 9.72
N MET A 542 20.20 6.99 10.67
CA MET A 542 19.07 7.89 10.44
C MET A 542 19.48 9.36 10.54
N TYR A 543 18.81 10.20 9.76
CA TYR A 543 18.85 11.65 9.83
C TYR A 543 17.44 12.20 9.73
N PHE A 544 16.97 12.89 10.78
CA PHE A 544 15.64 13.51 10.76
C PHE A 544 15.69 14.84 10.00
N ILE A 545 14.81 15.02 9.04
CA ILE A 545 14.72 16.24 8.23
C ILE A 545 13.58 17.11 8.73
N ASP A 546 12.34 16.62 8.68
CA ASP A 546 11.14 17.34 9.11
C ASP A 546 9.97 16.39 9.35
N SER A 547 8.89 16.92 9.91
CA SER A 547 7.59 16.23 10.00
C SER A 547 6.45 17.24 9.99
N ALA A 548 5.30 16.83 9.46
CA ALA A 548 4.10 17.64 9.49
C ALA A 548 2.96 16.91 10.21
N ILE A 549 2.22 17.63 11.04
CA ILE A 549 1.02 17.13 11.70
C ILE A 549 -0.17 17.13 10.74
N THR A 550 -1.20 16.36 11.05
CA THR A 550 -2.35 16.13 10.16
C THR A 550 -3.03 17.43 9.73
N SER A 551 -3.22 18.38 10.64
CA SER A 551 -3.85 19.66 10.31
C SER A 551 -2.98 20.52 9.36
N GLU A 552 -1.66 20.52 9.53
CA GLU A 552 -0.74 21.27 8.66
C GLU A 552 -0.71 20.66 7.27
N SER A 553 -0.56 19.35 7.16
CA SER A 553 -0.59 18.64 5.87
C SER A 553 -1.92 18.84 5.15
N GLY A 554 -3.04 18.81 5.89
CA GLY A 554 -4.37 19.03 5.34
C GLY A 554 -4.56 20.45 4.81
N VAL A 555 -4.23 21.45 5.61
CA VAL A 555 -4.30 22.87 5.19
C VAL A 555 -3.37 23.14 4.01
N LEU A 556 -2.15 22.59 4.01
CA LEU A 556 -1.23 22.73 2.88
C LEU A 556 -1.82 22.14 1.59
N SER A 557 -2.44 20.97 1.69
CA SER A 557 -3.10 20.29 0.54
C SER A 557 -4.26 21.12 -0.02
N GLU A 558 -5.08 21.73 0.84
CA GLU A 558 -6.17 22.63 0.43
C GLU A 558 -5.64 23.88 -0.24
N LEU A 559 -4.70 24.59 0.40
CA LEU A 559 -4.06 25.77 -0.15
C LEU A 559 -3.38 25.49 -1.50
N TYR A 560 -2.74 24.34 -1.63
CA TYR A 560 -2.11 23.93 -2.87
C TYR A 560 -3.13 23.66 -3.98
N THR A 561 -4.23 22.98 -3.66
CA THR A 561 -5.32 22.72 -4.61
C THR A 561 -5.95 24.02 -5.09
N GLU A 562 -6.27 24.95 -4.18
CA GLU A 562 -6.80 26.27 -4.52
C GLU A 562 -5.81 27.07 -5.36
N TRP A 563 -4.52 27.00 -5.02
CA TRP A 563 -3.48 27.68 -5.78
C TRP A 563 -3.38 27.14 -7.21
N ILE A 564 -3.34 25.81 -7.40
CA ILE A 564 -3.32 25.17 -8.73
C ILE A 564 -4.53 25.57 -9.54
N ASP A 565 -5.72 25.59 -8.95
CA ASP A 565 -6.94 25.97 -9.63
C ASP A 565 -6.91 27.44 -10.07
N ALA A 566 -6.51 28.33 -9.19
CA ALA A 566 -6.40 29.75 -9.49
C ALA A 566 -5.34 30.05 -10.57
N GLU A 567 -4.15 29.43 -10.47
CA GLU A 567 -3.10 29.61 -11.47
C GLU A 567 -3.45 28.97 -12.82
N SER A 568 -4.16 27.84 -12.83
CA SER A 568 -4.62 27.21 -14.07
C SER A 568 -5.52 28.11 -14.90
N VAL A 569 -6.36 28.91 -14.23
CA VAL A 569 -7.19 29.93 -14.89
C VAL A 569 -6.34 31.09 -15.42
N LYS A 570 -5.36 31.57 -14.64
CA LYS A 570 -4.47 32.68 -15.02
C LYS A 570 -3.61 32.35 -16.23
N CYS A 571 -3.11 31.10 -16.34
CA CYS A 571 -2.28 30.67 -17.45
C CYS A 571 -3.05 30.04 -18.63
N ASN A 572 -4.37 30.20 -18.67
CA ASN A 572 -5.24 29.68 -19.72
C ASN A 572 -5.08 28.17 -19.98
N TYR A 573 -4.97 27.36 -18.90
CA TYR A 573 -4.93 25.90 -19.05
C TYR A 573 -6.12 25.37 -19.84
N ALA A 574 -5.84 24.51 -20.81
CA ALA A 574 -6.87 23.87 -21.63
C ALA A 574 -6.47 22.44 -22.01
N ALA A 575 -7.33 21.49 -21.70
CA ALA A 575 -7.25 20.11 -22.16
C ALA A 575 -8.01 19.91 -23.49
N ASN A 576 -7.54 18.97 -24.31
CA ASN A 576 -8.14 18.61 -25.57
C ASN A 576 -8.58 17.14 -25.56
N GLN A 577 -9.79 16.91 -25.08
CA GLN A 577 -10.35 15.56 -24.92
C GLN A 577 -10.31 14.78 -26.24
N SER A 578 -10.54 15.41 -27.40
CA SER A 578 -10.52 14.70 -28.69
C SER A 578 -9.13 14.17 -29.08
N VAL A 579 -8.05 14.73 -28.54
CA VAL A 579 -6.70 14.20 -28.71
C VAL A 579 -6.48 13.03 -27.75
N ILE A 580 -6.89 13.18 -26.48
CA ILE A 580 -6.80 12.17 -25.43
C ILE A 580 -7.56 10.90 -25.86
N ASP A 581 -8.81 11.03 -26.30
CA ASP A 581 -9.66 9.92 -26.78
C ASP A 581 -9.09 9.21 -28.02
N SER A 582 -8.16 9.85 -28.74
CA SER A 582 -7.52 9.26 -29.91
C SER A 582 -6.27 8.42 -29.60
N ILE A 583 -5.81 8.42 -28.34
CA ILE A 583 -4.73 7.57 -27.84
C ILE A 583 -5.25 6.12 -27.75
N LYS A 584 -4.44 5.15 -28.24
CA LYS A 584 -4.84 3.74 -28.33
C LYS A 584 -3.72 2.85 -27.82
#